data_5b4f5d8543571eeffea2c8869aa44068
#
_entry.id   5b4f5d8543571eeffea2c8869aa44068
#
_cell.length_a   1.000
_cell.length_b   1.000
_cell.length_c   1.000
_cell.angle_alpha   90.00
_cell.angle_beta   90.00
_cell.angle_gamma   90.00
#
_symmetry.space_group_name_H-M   'P 1'
#
loop_
_entity.id
_entity.type
_entity.pdbx_description
1 polymer ?
#
loop_
_entity_poly.entity_id
_entity_poly.type
_entity_poly.pdbx_seq_one_letter_code
_entity_poly.pdbx_strand_id
1 'polypeptide(L)'
;MKKYVIIGNSAAAIGTVQGIREVDKDGSITIISDEKHHTYSRPLISYWLQGKVEDKNMYYRDKDFYKKNKVETKLGKRVTKINKSSVVLDDGEELQYDKLMVATGSKPFVPPMEGLDKVKNKFTFMTWDSVKEVKKKVKKGTKVLIIGAGLIGLKAAEALHYMEADVTVVDLADRILPSILDVRAGQIMQKWIEDKGTKFILGTSAEKFEEKSVLLKNGETVDFDVLILAVGVRPNTELVSEAGGKVDRGIITDDTQLTSLPNVYAAGDCTVSYDISSDSNKILALLPNAFMQGEVAGKNMAGQETHYLNAIPMNAIGFYGLHIISAGSYDGEEFVQSEGTTFKKLVFRDGKLKGYILMGDVARAGIYTSLIKEQIPLDTVDMEVLKEKPQMLMFGKARRVEKLAGIRG
;
A
#
# COMPACT_ATOMS: atom_id res chain seq x y z
N MET A 1 -14.01 29.24 -13.93
CA MET A 1 -12.85 28.35 -13.69
C MET A 1 -13.26 27.36 -12.60
N LYS A 2 -13.20 26.04 -12.88
CA LYS A 2 -13.54 25.01 -11.88
C LYS A 2 -12.56 25.03 -10.72
N LYS A 3 -13.08 24.78 -9.51
CA LYS A 3 -12.31 24.70 -8.27
C LYS A 3 -12.22 23.22 -7.84
N TYR A 4 -11.02 22.67 -7.86
CA TYR A 4 -10.73 21.31 -7.41
C TYR A 4 -10.02 21.36 -6.06
N VAL A 5 -10.58 20.69 -5.06
CA VAL A 5 -9.95 20.51 -3.76
C VAL A 5 -9.59 19.04 -3.58
N ILE A 6 -8.38 18.76 -3.10
CA ILE A 6 -7.85 17.41 -2.89
C ILE A 6 -7.39 17.29 -1.43
N ILE A 7 -7.99 16.38 -0.68
CA ILE A 7 -7.61 16.09 0.71
C ILE A 7 -6.64 14.90 0.72
N GLY A 8 -5.39 15.15 1.07
CA GLY A 8 -4.28 14.19 1.03
C GLY A 8 -3.20 14.59 0.04
N ASN A 9 -1.98 14.06 0.21
CA ASN A 9 -0.80 14.44 -0.59
C ASN A 9 0.10 13.23 -0.91
N SER A 10 -0.49 12.05 -1.10
CA SER A 10 0.22 10.83 -1.48
C SER A 10 -0.19 10.38 -2.89
N ALA A 11 0.05 9.13 -3.25
CA ALA A 11 -0.09 8.60 -4.62
C ALA A 11 -1.45 8.91 -5.28
N ALA A 12 -2.56 8.73 -4.55
CA ALA A 12 -3.89 9.03 -5.08
C ALA A 12 -4.07 10.51 -5.41
N ALA A 13 -3.64 11.42 -4.52
CA ALA A 13 -3.71 12.86 -4.75
C ALA A 13 -2.87 13.28 -5.97
N ILE A 14 -1.68 12.71 -6.14
CA ILE A 14 -0.80 12.99 -7.28
C ILE A 14 -1.41 12.46 -8.58
N GLY A 15 -2.00 11.25 -8.57
CA GLY A 15 -2.75 10.73 -9.70
C GLY A 15 -3.91 11.66 -10.07
N THR A 16 -4.65 12.17 -9.08
CA THR A 16 -5.76 13.11 -9.31
C THR A 16 -5.30 14.40 -9.97
N VAL A 17 -4.19 15.00 -9.50
CA VAL A 17 -3.61 16.19 -10.15
C VAL A 17 -3.29 15.91 -11.61
N GLN A 18 -2.63 14.78 -11.91
CA GLN A 18 -2.25 14.44 -13.26
C GLN A 18 -3.49 14.18 -14.14
N GLY A 19 -4.48 13.42 -13.65
CA GLY A 19 -5.74 13.18 -14.35
C GLY A 19 -6.51 14.48 -14.64
N ILE A 20 -6.61 15.41 -13.68
CA ILE A 20 -7.22 16.73 -13.91
C ILE A 20 -6.45 17.45 -15.03
N ARG A 21 -5.11 17.51 -14.95
CA ARG A 21 -4.28 18.27 -15.88
C ARG A 21 -4.21 17.68 -17.28
N GLU A 22 -4.51 16.42 -17.46
CA GLU A 22 -4.70 15.84 -18.79
C GLU A 22 -5.91 16.49 -19.52
N VAL A 23 -6.97 16.80 -18.79
CA VAL A 23 -8.25 17.29 -19.32
C VAL A 23 -8.42 18.80 -19.17
N ASP A 24 -8.24 19.33 -17.94
CA ASP A 24 -8.39 20.75 -17.58
C ASP A 24 -7.03 21.36 -17.22
N LYS A 25 -6.52 22.24 -18.11
CA LYS A 25 -5.23 22.93 -17.94
C LYS A 25 -5.32 24.15 -17.02
N ASP A 26 -6.52 24.68 -16.76
CA ASP A 26 -6.72 26.02 -16.18
C ASP A 26 -7.48 26.03 -14.85
N GLY A 27 -8.29 25.01 -14.55
CA GLY A 27 -8.99 24.88 -13.28
C GLY A 27 -8.03 25.02 -12.08
N SER A 28 -8.47 25.71 -11.02
CA SER A 28 -7.66 25.84 -9.80
C SER A 28 -7.62 24.51 -9.05
N ILE A 29 -6.44 24.08 -8.58
CA ILE A 29 -6.27 22.89 -7.78
C ILE A 29 -5.64 23.29 -6.45
N THR A 30 -6.27 22.91 -5.33
CA THR A 30 -5.72 23.07 -3.98
C THR A 30 -5.57 21.70 -3.31
N ILE A 31 -4.35 21.35 -2.90
CA ILE A 31 -4.04 20.16 -2.09
C ILE A 31 -3.97 20.57 -0.61
N ILE A 32 -4.65 19.80 0.25
CA ILE A 32 -4.63 19.97 1.70
C ILE A 32 -4.07 18.69 2.32
N SER A 33 -3.11 18.81 3.23
CA SER A 33 -2.51 17.65 3.93
C SER A 33 -2.11 18.03 5.34
N ASP A 34 -2.36 17.13 6.29
CA ASP A 34 -1.90 17.28 7.68
C ASP A 34 -0.38 17.07 7.83
N GLU A 35 0.26 16.37 6.89
CA GLU A 35 1.72 16.28 6.82
C GLU A 35 2.31 17.57 6.19
N LYS A 36 3.43 18.04 6.75
CA LYS A 36 4.12 19.28 6.32
C LYS A 36 5.06 19.09 5.11
N HIS A 37 5.20 17.85 4.65
CA HIS A 37 6.16 17.49 3.62
C HIS A 37 5.58 17.66 2.21
N HIS A 38 6.44 18.05 1.26
CA HIS A 38 6.18 17.77 -0.16
C HIS A 38 5.87 16.29 -0.34
N THR A 39 5.08 15.93 -1.36
CA THR A 39 4.77 14.53 -1.63
C THR A 39 6.04 13.67 -1.66
N TYR A 40 6.08 12.61 -0.86
CA TYR A 40 7.23 11.73 -0.74
C TYR A 40 6.82 10.26 -0.94
N SER A 41 7.78 9.43 -1.29
CA SER A 41 7.56 8.00 -1.49
C SER A 41 7.56 7.27 -0.14
N ARG A 42 6.38 6.89 0.34
CA ARG A 42 6.22 6.18 1.62
C ARG A 42 7.04 4.89 1.73
N PRO A 43 7.20 4.05 0.68
CA PRO A 43 8.09 2.88 0.76
C PRO A 43 9.54 3.23 1.07
N LEU A 44 9.99 4.45 0.73
CA LEU A 44 11.38 4.86 0.96
C LEU A 44 11.70 5.17 2.42
N ILE A 45 10.73 5.30 3.32
CA ILE A 45 10.99 5.60 4.74
C ILE A 45 11.86 4.54 5.41
N SER A 46 11.70 3.25 5.05
CA SER A 46 12.56 2.18 5.53
C SER A 46 13.98 2.27 4.98
N TYR A 47 14.14 2.57 3.69
CA TYR A 47 15.46 2.79 3.07
C TYR A 47 16.15 4.05 3.58
N TRP A 48 15.38 5.09 3.89
CA TRP A 48 15.88 6.29 4.55
C TRP A 48 16.43 5.98 5.96
N LEU A 49 15.71 5.15 6.72
CA LEU A 49 16.17 4.72 8.05
C LEU A 49 17.45 3.88 7.96
N GLN A 50 17.58 3.05 6.90
CA GLN A 50 18.79 2.29 6.58
C GLN A 50 19.99 3.17 6.17
N GLY A 51 19.79 4.46 5.91
CA GLY A 51 20.82 5.35 5.34
C GLY A 51 21.07 5.17 3.84
N LYS A 52 20.24 4.37 3.14
CA LYS A 52 20.36 4.13 1.68
C LYS A 52 19.74 5.25 0.84
N VAL A 53 18.88 6.07 1.41
CA VAL A 53 18.20 7.18 0.74
C VAL A 53 18.38 8.44 1.58
N GLU A 54 18.86 9.51 0.95
CA GLU A 54 18.99 10.83 1.57
C GLU A 54 17.66 11.60 1.50
N ASP A 55 17.49 12.61 2.38
CA ASP A 55 16.27 13.45 2.44
C ASP A 55 15.87 14.01 1.08
N LYS A 56 16.87 14.48 0.28
CA LYS A 56 16.62 15.04 -1.06
C LYS A 56 16.03 14.06 -2.08
N ASN A 57 16.18 12.76 -1.84
CA ASN A 57 15.73 11.67 -2.72
C ASN A 57 14.44 11.00 -2.23
N MET A 58 13.82 11.50 -1.15
CA MET A 58 12.57 10.99 -0.60
C MET A 58 11.35 11.37 -1.45
N TYR A 59 11.44 12.39 -2.27
CA TYR A 59 10.30 12.94 -2.98
C TYR A 59 9.71 11.97 -4.01
N TYR A 60 8.36 11.89 -4.04
CA TYR A 60 7.61 11.09 -5.01
C TYR A 60 7.52 11.78 -6.37
N ARG A 61 7.60 13.11 -6.39
CA ARG A 61 7.66 13.96 -7.59
C ARG A 61 8.71 15.06 -7.39
N ASP A 62 9.21 15.62 -8.49
CA ASP A 62 10.15 16.73 -8.47
C ASP A 62 9.66 17.89 -7.62
N LYS A 63 10.58 18.67 -7.06
CA LYS A 63 10.26 19.80 -6.17
C LYS A 63 9.37 20.85 -6.81
N ASP A 64 9.42 20.99 -8.13
CA ASP A 64 8.63 21.94 -8.91
C ASP A 64 7.28 21.35 -9.42
N PHE A 65 6.94 20.13 -9.02
CA PHE A 65 5.71 19.44 -9.45
C PHE A 65 4.46 20.28 -9.23
N TYR A 66 4.27 20.87 -8.06
CA TYR A 66 3.09 21.68 -7.78
C TYR A 66 3.06 22.95 -8.64
N LYS A 67 4.21 23.62 -8.79
CA LYS A 67 4.34 24.81 -9.64
C LYS A 67 4.03 24.49 -11.11
N LYS A 68 4.61 23.41 -11.66
CA LYS A 68 4.38 22.97 -13.03
C LYS A 68 2.89 22.65 -13.30
N ASN A 69 2.21 22.12 -12.30
CA ASN A 69 0.79 21.76 -12.39
C ASN A 69 -0.16 22.85 -11.88
N LYS A 70 0.33 24.07 -11.59
CA LYS A 70 -0.46 25.19 -11.04
C LYS A 70 -1.30 24.73 -9.83
N VAL A 71 -0.66 24.04 -8.86
CA VAL A 71 -1.31 23.52 -7.65
C VAL A 71 -0.93 24.40 -6.47
N GLU A 72 -1.93 24.90 -5.77
CA GLU A 72 -1.79 25.49 -4.44
C GLU A 72 -1.71 24.37 -3.38
N THR A 73 -0.86 24.54 -2.37
CA THR A 73 -0.71 23.55 -1.30
C THR A 73 -0.93 24.16 0.07
N LYS A 74 -1.74 23.49 0.90
CA LYS A 74 -1.95 23.80 2.31
C LYS A 74 -1.44 22.63 3.15
N LEU A 75 -0.11 22.57 3.30
CA LEU A 75 0.58 21.51 4.04
C LEU A 75 0.63 21.81 5.54
N GLY A 76 0.48 20.77 6.37
CA GLY A 76 0.35 20.90 7.82
C GLY A 76 -1.02 21.42 8.25
N LYS A 77 -2.04 21.29 7.40
CA LYS A 77 -3.44 21.64 7.67
C LYS A 77 -4.33 20.42 7.55
N ARG A 78 -5.25 20.27 8.47
CA ARG A 78 -6.21 19.17 8.49
C ARG A 78 -7.61 19.63 8.10
N VAL A 79 -8.25 18.89 7.20
CA VAL A 79 -9.70 19.07 6.96
C VAL A 79 -10.46 18.41 8.11
N THR A 80 -11.38 19.14 8.72
CA THR A 80 -12.19 18.69 9.86
C THR A 80 -13.64 18.41 9.48
N LYS A 81 -14.12 18.97 8.34
CA LYS A 81 -15.50 18.81 7.89
C LYS A 81 -15.63 18.97 6.38
N ILE A 82 -16.51 18.16 5.79
CA ILE A 82 -16.99 18.31 4.40
C ILE A 82 -18.42 18.85 4.46
N ASN A 83 -18.65 20.00 3.83
CA ASN A 83 -19.97 20.57 3.56
C ASN A 83 -20.37 20.30 2.10
N LYS A 84 -21.57 20.70 1.68
CA LYS A 84 -22.09 20.47 0.32
C LYS A 84 -21.21 21.02 -0.80
N SER A 85 -20.51 22.14 -0.58
CA SER A 85 -19.65 22.81 -1.59
C SER A 85 -18.36 23.40 -1.00
N SER A 86 -18.03 23.06 0.24
CA SER A 86 -16.83 23.55 0.92
C SER A 86 -16.22 22.49 1.85
N VAL A 87 -14.97 22.69 2.21
CA VAL A 87 -14.32 21.98 3.32
C VAL A 87 -13.87 22.98 4.37
N VAL A 88 -13.87 22.55 5.64
CA VAL A 88 -13.42 23.36 6.77
C VAL A 88 -12.09 22.80 7.27
N LEU A 89 -11.11 23.67 7.49
CA LEU A 89 -9.81 23.32 8.05
C LEU A 89 -9.80 23.41 9.58
N ASP A 90 -8.74 22.88 10.19
CA ASP A 90 -8.53 22.86 11.64
C ASP A 90 -8.30 24.27 12.27
N ASP A 91 -7.97 25.27 11.45
CA ASP A 91 -7.89 26.69 11.88
C ASP A 91 -9.17 27.50 11.60
N GLY A 92 -10.23 26.85 11.10
CA GLY A 92 -11.51 27.48 10.78
C GLY A 92 -11.59 28.06 9.37
N GLU A 93 -10.51 28.01 8.57
CA GLU A 93 -10.57 28.42 7.16
C GLU A 93 -11.54 27.54 6.39
N GLU A 94 -12.39 28.14 5.54
CA GLU A 94 -13.33 27.43 4.68
C GLU A 94 -12.95 27.60 3.20
N LEU A 95 -12.78 26.47 2.49
CA LEU A 95 -12.42 26.43 1.08
C LEU A 95 -13.57 25.90 0.24
N GLN A 96 -14.01 26.68 -0.75
CA GLN A 96 -15.07 26.30 -1.70
C GLN A 96 -14.53 25.37 -2.78
N TYR A 97 -15.32 24.36 -3.19
CA TYR A 97 -15.01 23.48 -4.30
C TYR A 97 -16.20 23.26 -5.24
N ASP A 98 -15.91 23.02 -6.52
CA ASP A 98 -16.85 22.45 -7.48
C ASP A 98 -16.73 20.92 -7.52
N LYS A 99 -15.51 20.38 -7.31
CA LYS A 99 -15.21 18.96 -7.20
C LYS A 99 -14.22 18.72 -6.07
N LEU A 100 -14.52 17.72 -5.23
CA LEU A 100 -13.71 17.33 -4.09
C LEU A 100 -13.14 15.94 -4.31
N MET A 101 -11.85 15.76 -3.99
CA MET A 101 -11.19 14.47 -3.91
C MET A 101 -10.82 14.15 -2.48
N VAL A 102 -11.26 12.99 -1.97
CA VAL A 102 -10.87 12.43 -0.67
C VAL A 102 -9.80 11.36 -0.90
N ALA A 103 -8.55 11.71 -0.63
CA ALA A 103 -7.37 10.86 -0.74
C ALA A 103 -6.67 10.71 0.61
N THR A 104 -7.47 10.56 1.68
CA THR A 104 -7.04 10.55 3.08
C THR A 104 -6.24 9.31 3.49
N GLY A 105 -6.24 8.28 2.65
CA GLY A 105 -5.48 7.05 2.87
C GLY A 105 -5.94 6.29 4.11
N SER A 106 -4.95 5.79 4.87
CA SER A 106 -5.18 4.99 6.08
C SER A 106 -4.29 5.46 7.24
N LYS A 107 -4.67 5.07 8.45
CA LYS A 107 -3.91 5.32 9.69
C LYS A 107 -3.49 4.00 10.34
N PRO A 108 -2.37 3.97 11.09
CA PRO A 108 -1.97 2.80 11.86
C PRO A 108 -3.09 2.37 12.80
N PHE A 109 -3.38 1.08 12.82
CA PHE A 109 -4.26 0.52 13.83
C PHE A 109 -3.46 0.19 15.10
N VAL A 110 -3.87 0.75 16.22
CA VAL A 110 -3.32 0.46 17.54
C VAL A 110 -4.49 -0.03 18.39
N PRO A 111 -4.65 -1.37 18.53
CA PRO A 111 -5.70 -1.91 19.39
C PRO A 111 -5.43 -1.55 20.86
N PRO A 112 -6.46 -1.51 21.70
CA PRO A 112 -6.25 -1.41 23.12
C PRO A 112 -5.51 -2.67 23.63
N MET A 113 -4.39 -2.46 24.35
CA MET A 113 -3.57 -3.51 24.92
C MET A 113 -3.23 -3.12 26.36
N GLU A 114 -3.37 -4.08 27.29
CA GLU A 114 -3.14 -3.81 28.73
C GLU A 114 -1.72 -3.28 28.96
N GLY A 115 -1.62 -2.17 29.67
CA GLY A 115 -0.35 -1.54 30.04
C GLY A 115 0.42 -0.84 28.91
N LEU A 116 -0.12 -0.77 27.70
CA LEU A 116 0.55 -0.09 26.57
C LEU A 116 0.79 1.40 26.85
N ASP A 117 -0.03 2.03 27.67
CA ASP A 117 0.13 3.42 28.11
C ASP A 117 1.42 3.66 28.90
N LYS A 118 1.93 2.66 29.63
CA LYS A 118 3.18 2.70 30.39
C LYS A 118 4.42 2.78 29.49
N VAL A 119 4.33 2.32 28.25
CA VAL A 119 5.46 2.29 27.30
C VAL A 119 5.74 3.69 26.77
N LYS A 120 6.86 4.28 27.14
CA LYS A 120 7.26 5.63 26.73
C LYS A 120 7.75 5.71 25.28
N ASN A 121 8.58 4.73 24.87
CA ASN A 121 9.17 4.68 23.53
C ASN A 121 8.38 3.73 22.63
N LYS A 122 7.11 4.07 22.37
CA LYS A 122 6.24 3.35 21.42
C LYS A 122 5.98 4.17 20.16
N PHE A 123 6.08 3.54 19.01
CA PHE A 123 5.98 4.19 17.71
C PHE A 123 5.16 3.34 16.75
N THR A 124 4.64 4.00 15.70
CA THR A 124 4.19 3.35 14.47
C THR A 124 5.22 3.57 13.38
N PHE A 125 5.14 2.82 12.27
CA PHE A 125 6.11 2.90 11.16
C PHE A 125 5.40 3.17 9.84
N MET A 126 4.81 4.38 9.69
CA MET A 126 3.97 4.68 8.53
C MET A 126 4.26 6.05 7.88
N THR A 127 4.69 7.04 8.64
CA THR A 127 5.03 8.37 8.14
C THR A 127 6.52 8.64 8.27
N TRP A 128 7.04 9.56 7.45
CA TRP A 128 8.45 9.94 7.54
C TRP A 128 8.78 10.55 8.92
N ASP A 129 7.87 11.33 9.48
CA ASP A 129 8.08 11.90 10.81
C ASP A 129 8.11 10.83 11.91
N SER A 130 7.22 9.81 11.84
CA SER A 130 7.26 8.71 12.82
C SER A 130 8.60 7.94 12.74
N VAL A 131 9.15 7.74 11.56
CA VAL A 131 10.45 7.08 11.37
C VAL A 131 11.62 7.94 11.82
N LYS A 132 11.53 9.28 11.66
CA LYS A 132 12.52 10.22 12.26
C LYS A 132 12.58 10.09 13.77
N GLU A 133 11.43 9.95 14.44
CA GLU A 133 11.39 9.75 15.89
C GLU A 133 12.00 8.40 16.31
N VAL A 134 11.72 7.32 15.57
CA VAL A 134 12.37 6.00 15.77
C VAL A 134 13.89 6.14 15.66
N LYS A 135 14.39 6.82 14.61
CA LYS A 135 15.84 7.03 14.39
C LYS A 135 16.54 7.70 15.57
N LYS A 136 15.87 8.62 16.25
CA LYS A 136 16.43 9.31 17.44
C LYS A 136 16.59 8.38 18.65
N LYS A 137 15.84 7.29 18.71
CA LYS A 137 15.79 6.38 19.87
C LYS A 137 16.59 5.10 19.69
N VAL A 138 16.91 4.75 18.44
CA VAL A 138 17.60 3.50 18.12
C VAL A 138 19.07 3.75 17.82
N LYS A 139 19.93 2.94 18.44
CA LYS A 139 21.38 2.87 18.22
C LYS A 139 21.82 1.41 18.23
N LYS A 140 23.06 1.13 17.91
CA LYS A 140 23.64 -0.23 17.99
C LYS A 140 23.33 -0.89 19.34
N GLY A 141 22.82 -2.13 19.28
CA GLY A 141 22.47 -2.96 20.45
C GLY A 141 21.15 -2.54 21.14
N THR A 142 20.39 -1.56 20.60
CA THR A 142 19.05 -1.25 21.12
C THR A 142 18.13 -2.44 20.88
N LYS A 143 17.47 -2.93 21.94
CA LYS A 143 16.45 -3.97 21.84
C LYS A 143 15.15 -3.39 21.28
N VAL A 144 14.75 -3.82 20.08
CA VAL A 144 13.51 -3.37 19.47
C VAL A 144 12.51 -4.51 19.37
N LEU A 145 11.35 -4.31 19.96
CA LEU A 145 10.20 -5.20 19.80
C LEU A 145 9.27 -4.64 18.73
N ILE A 146 8.89 -5.48 17.77
CA ILE A 146 7.90 -5.16 16.75
C ILE A 146 6.69 -6.07 16.95
N ILE A 147 5.51 -5.50 17.13
CA ILE A 147 4.25 -6.25 17.11
C ILE A 147 3.66 -6.15 15.71
N GLY A 148 3.63 -7.29 15.02
CA GLY A 148 3.15 -7.45 13.64
C GLY A 148 4.22 -7.88 12.64
N ALA A 149 4.10 -9.08 12.08
CA ALA A 149 4.97 -9.67 11.04
C ALA A 149 4.44 -9.44 9.62
N GLY A 150 3.62 -8.41 9.43
CA GLY A 150 3.18 -7.95 8.11
C GLY A 150 4.26 -7.11 7.40
N LEU A 151 3.92 -6.58 6.21
CA LEU A 151 4.85 -5.83 5.37
C LEU A 151 5.53 -4.65 6.10
N ILE A 152 4.75 -3.85 6.83
CA ILE A 152 5.26 -2.67 7.54
C ILE A 152 6.24 -3.09 8.65
N GLY A 153 5.85 -4.10 9.45
CA GLY A 153 6.69 -4.60 10.55
C GLY A 153 8.01 -5.18 10.06
N LEU A 154 7.98 -5.98 8.99
CA LEU A 154 9.20 -6.56 8.43
C LEU A 154 10.09 -5.52 7.72
N LYS A 155 9.50 -4.47 7.12
CA LYS A 155 10.29 -3.35 6.58
C LYS A 155 10.93 -2.52 7.68
N ALA A 156 10.28 -2.37 8.82
CA ALA A 156 10.89 -1.78 10.02
C ALA A 156 12.01 -2.68 10.55
N ALA A 157 11.76 -4.00 10.67
CA ALA A 157 12.76 -4.96 11.13
C ALA A 157 14.04 -4.93 10.28
N GLU A 158 13.89 -5.00 8.95
CA GLU A 158 15.02 -4.87 8.02
C GLU A 158 15.78 -3.57 8.22
N ALA A 159 15.06 -2.42 8.32
CA ALA A 159 15.71 -1.13 8.49
C ALA A 159 16.49 -1.02 9.81
N LEU A 160 15.93 -1.53 10.88
CA LEU A 160 16.54 -1.52 12.22
C LEU A 160 17.73 -2.46 12.34
N HIS A 161 17.70 -3.60 11.64
CA HIS A 161 18.85 -4.49 11.52
C HIS A 161 20.06 -3.75 10.91
N TYR A 162 19.87 -2.94 9.85
CA TYR A 162 20.96 -2.11 9.30
C TYR A 162 21.47 -1.01 10.25
N MET A 163 20.70 -0.69 11.31
CA MET A 163 21.14 0.16 12.42
C MET A 163 21.82 -0.64 13.53
N GLU A 164 22.06 -1.91 13.33
CA GLU A 164 22.66 -2.85 14.31
C GLU A 164 21.83 -2.95 15.62
N ALA A 165 20.50 -2.84 15.52
CA ALA A 165 19.58 -3.09 16.62
C ALA A 165 19.27 -4.58 16.77
N ASP A 166 18.98 -5.02 18.01
CA ASP A 166 18.51 -6.37 18.31
C ASP A 166 17.01 -6.45 18.11
N VAL A 167 16.56 -7.05 17.03
CA VAL A 167 15.14 -7.02 16.61
C VAL A 167 14.43 -8.33 16.92
N THR A 168 13.32 -8.23 17.66
CA THR A 168 12.35 -9.32 17.87
C THR A 168 11.00 -8.92 17.30
N VAL A 169 10.39 -9.80 16.50
CA VAL A 169 9.06 -9.61 15.90
C VAL A 169 8.09 -10.61 16.48
N VAL A 170 6.95 -10.14 16.97
CA VAL A 170 5.86 -10.95 17.53
C VAL A 170 4.63 -10.81 16.65
N ASP A 171 3.96 -11.91 16.31
CA ASP A 171 2.70 -11.89 15.57
C ASP A 171 1.73 -12.97 16.03
N LEU A 172 0.43 -12.66 16.01
CA LEU A 172 -0.63 -13.60 16.30
C LEU A 172 -0.73 -14.71 15.23
N ALA A 173 -0.39 -14.40 13.98
CA ALA A 173 -0.31 -15.39 12.92
C ALA A 173 0.86 -16.36 13.14
N ASP A 174 0.70 -17.58 12.64
CA ASP A 174 1.70 -18.66 12.70
C ASP A 174 2.86 -18.50 11.71
N ARG A 175 2.81 -17.47 10.85
CA ARG A 175 3.80 -17.18 9.81
C ARG A 175 3.89 -15.70 9.50
N ILE A 176 4.97 -15.30 8.87
CA ILE A 176 5.17 -13.93 8.38
C ILE A 176 4.39 -13.67 7.08
N LEU A 177 4.04 -12.41 6.83
CA LEU A 177 3.35 -11.94 5.60
C LEU A 177 2.11 -12.76 5.23
N PRO A 178 1.23 -13.14 6.16
CA PRO A 178 0.12 -14.09 5.90
C PRO A 178 -0.88 -13.60 4.86
N SER A 179 -0.96 -12.29 4.60
CA SER A 179 -1.81 -11.69 3.57
C SER A 179 -1.18 -11.66 2.17
N ILE A 180 0.12 -11.97 2.04
CA ILE A 180 0.89 -11.82 0.79
C ILE A 180 1.43 -13.17 0.33
N LEU A 181 1.86 -14.03 1.28
CA LEU A 181 2.50 -15.31 1.03
C LEU A 181 1.66 -16.47 1.54
N ASP A 182 1.72 -17.58 0.82
CA ASP A 182 1.25 -18.86 1.35
C ASP A 182 2.21 -19.42 2.42
N VAL A 183 1.87 -20.58 2.98
CA VAL A 183 2.66 -21.19 4.06
C VAL A 183 4.10 -21.46 3.62
N ARG A 184 4.30 -22.05 2.43
CA ARG A 184 5.63 -22.46 1.95
C ARG A 184 6.50 -21.25 1.61
N ALA A 185 5.98 -20.29 0.86
CA ALA A 185 6.72 -19.06 0.57
C ALA A 185 7.01 -18.25 1.84
N GLY A 186 6.08 -18.23 2.80
CA GLY A 186 6.26 -17.62 4.11
C GLY A 186 7.41 -18.26 4.90
N GLN A 187 7.49 -19.59 4.93
CA GLN A 187 8.57 -20.32 5.60
C GLN A 187 9.95 -20.05 4.97
N ILE A 188 10.04 -20.02 3.64
CA ILE A 188 11.29 -19.71 2.94
C ILE A 188 11.76 -18.29 3.31
N MET A 189 10.87 -17.32 3.26
CA MET A 189 11.19 -15.93 3.58
C MET A 189 11.49 -15.74 5.07
N GLN A 190 10.79 -16.43 5.96
CA GLN A 190 11.05 -16.37 7.40
C GLN A 190 12.46 -16.85 7.71
N LYS A 191 12.81 -18.05 7.22
CA LYS A 191 14.16 -18.59 7.38
C LYS A 191 15.24 -17.64 6.85
N TRP A 192 15.01 -17.05 5.67
CA TRP A 192 15.91 -16.07 5.08
C TRP A 192 16.16 -14.87 5.97
N ILE A 193 15.10 -14.35 6.63
CA ILE A 193 15.19 -13.19 7.53
C ILE A 193 15.81 -13.59 8.87
N GLU A 194 15.49 -14.78 9.41
CA GLU A 194 16.09 -15.33 10.64
C GLU A 194 17.59 -15.51 10.49
N ASP A 195 18.06 -16.02 9.35
CA ASP A 195 19.49 -16.17 9.04
C ASP A 195 20.25 -14.83 8.99
N LYS A 196 19.52 -13.68 8.97
CA LYS A 196 20.09 -12.33 9.11
C LYS A 196 20.04 -11.80 10.55
N GLY A 197 19.50 -12.56 11.51
CA GLY A 197 19.53 -12.23 12.94
C GLY A 197 18.23 -11.65 13.51
N THR A 198 17.17 -11.49 12.72
CA THR A 198 15.85 -11.12 13.26
C THR A 198 15.24 -12.32 13.97
N LYS A 199 14.73 -12.13 15.19
CA LYS A 199 14.03 -13.16 15.95
C LYS A 199 12.53 -13.08 15.73
N PHE A 200 11.86 -14.22 15.58
CA PHE A 200 10.40 -14.30 15.46
C PHE A 200 9.80 -15.10 16.61
N ILE A 201 8.69 -14.62 17.16
CA ILE A 201 7.81 -15.31 18.11
C ILE A 201 6.41 -15.23 17.51
N LEU A 202 6.00 -16.28 16.82
CA LEU A 202 4.77 -16.36 16.05
C LEU A 202 3.70 -17.22 16.74
N GLY A 203 2.43 -17.10 16.35
CA GLY A 203 1.31 -17.81 16.92
C GLY A 203 0.94 -17.32 18.33
N THR A 204 1.39 -16.11 18.71
CA THR A 204 1.09 -15.50 20.00
C THR A 204 0.90 -14.00 19.88
N SER A 205 0.42 -13.36 20.94
CA SER A 205 0.22 -11.92 20.99
C SER A 205 0.62 -11.34 22.34
N ALA A 206 0.80 -10.01 22.37
CA ALA A 206 0.97 -9.28 23.63
C ALA A 206 -0.25 -9.48 24.52
N GLU A 207 -0.02 -9.80 25.79
CA GLU A 207 -1.02 -9.89 26.84
C GLU A 207 -0.98 -8.61 27.70
N LYS A 208 0.20 -8.30 28.26
CA LYS A 208 0.37 -7.16 29.15
C LYS A 208 1.72 -6.50 28.99
N PHE A 209 1.71 -5.18 28.82
CA PHE A 209 2.93 -4.35 28.75
C PHE A 209 3.31 -3.78 30.11
N GLU A 210 4.61 -3.75 30.37
CA GLU A 210 5.25 -2.88 31.34
C GLU A 210 6.13 -1.84 30.60
N GLU A 211 6.81 -0.95 31.30
CA GLU A 211 7.55 0.16 30.66
C GLU A 211 8.56 -0.31 29.59
N LYS A 212 9.23 -1.46 29.83
CA LYS A 212 10.29 -2.01 28.99
C LYS A 212 10.21 -3.51 28.75
N SER A 213 9.06 -4.12 29.02
CA SER A 213 8.83 -5.53 28.76
C SER A 213 7.38 -5.80 28.40
N VAL A 214 7.13 -6.95 27.77
CA VAL A 214 5.80 -7.45 27.48
C VAL A 214 5.70 -8.91 27.87
N LEU A 215 4.65 -9.27 28.59
CA LEU A 215 4.21 -10.65 28.77
C LEU A 215 3.39 -11.04 27.53
N LEU A 216 3.75 -12.15 26.91
CA LEU A 216 3.02 -12.72 25.78
C LEU A 216 2.03 -13.79 26.30
N LYS A 217 0.98 -14.05 25.51
CA LYS A 217 -0.04 -15.06 25.87
C LYS A 217 0.47 -16.49 25.98
N ASN A 218 1.65 -16.78 25.40
CA ASN A 218 2.33 -18.07 25.58
C ASN A 218 3.15 -18.17 26.88
N GLY A 219 3.11 -17.13 27.74
CA GLY A 219 3.84 -17.04 29.01
C GLY A 219 5.26 -16.52 28.90
N GLU A 220 5.77 -16.27 27.70
CA GLU A 220 7.12 -15.70 27.49
C GLU A 220 7.12 -14.20 27.79
N THR A 221 8.20 -13.70 28.41
CA THR A 221 8.42 -12.27 28.62
C THR A 221 9.53 -11.77 27.68
N VAL A 222 9.27 -10.70 26.96
CA VAL A 222 10.22 -10.07 26.04
C VAL A 222 10.57 -8.67 26.50
N ASP A 223 11.86 -8.43 26.72
CA ASP A 223 12.38 -7.10 27.08
C ASP A 223 12.66 -6.27 25.84
N PHE A 224 12.41 -4.97 25.90
CA PHE A 224 12.69 -4.02 24.82
C PHE A 224 13.00 -2.60 25.34
N ASP A 225 13.72 -1.82 24.56
CA ASP A 225 13.95 -0.39 24.75
C ASP A 225 13.01 0.47 23.90
N VAL A 226 12.63 -0.06 22.74
CA VAL A 226 11.75 0.58 21.74
C VAL A 226 10.70 -0.41 21.28
N LEU A 227 9.45 0.03 21.22
CA LEU A 227 8.30 -0.73 20.72
C LEU A 227 7.81 -0.14 19.40
N ILE A 228 7.64 -0.98 18.37
CA ILE A 228 6.98 -0.62 17.11
C ILE A 228 5.68 -1.40 16.97
N LEU A 229 4.57 -0.69 16.74
CA LEU A 229 3.26 -1.26 16.50
C LEU A 229 2.95 -1.26 15.00
N ALA A 230 2.85 -2.45 14.42
CA ALA A 230 2.65 -2.67 12.99
C ALA A 230 1.55 -3.73 12.72
N VAL A 231 0.48 -3.72 13.52
CA VAL A 231 -0.63 -4.71 13.49
C VAL A 231 -1.72 -4.38 12.47
N GLY A 232 -1.39 -3.61 11.45
CA GLY A 232 -2.27 -3.24 10.36
C GLY A 232 -2.67 -1.76 10.34
N VAL A 233 -3.56 -1.44 9.43
CA VAL A 233 -4.04 -0.06 9.18
C VAL A 233 -5.56 -0.02 9.14
N ARG A 234 -6.12 1.17 9.31
CA ARG A 234 -7.55 1.44 9.14
C ARG A 234 -7.73 2.58 8.13
N PRO A 235 -8.62 2.44 7.15
CA PRO A 235 -8.99 3.52 6.24
C PRO A 235 -9.50 4.76 6.99
N ASN A 236 -9.11 5.94 6.53
CA ASN A 236 -9.61 7.21 7.06
C ASN A 236 -10.89 7.58 6.33
N THR A 237 -12.04 7.22 6.90
CA THR A 237 -13.37 7.36 6.29
C THR A 237 -14.25 8.40 6.96
N GLU A 238 -13.81 8.94 8.09
CA GLU A 238 -14.59 9.76 9.01
C GLU A 238 -15.22 10.97 8.30
N LEU A 239 -14.43 11.71 7.51
CA LEU A 239 -14.90 12.89 6.78
C LEU A 239 -16.09 12.60 5.86
N VAL A 240 -16.07 11.44 5.18
CA VAL A 240 -17.15 11.05 4.26
C VAL A 240 -18.35 10.51 5.03
N SER A 241 -18.14 9.70 6.07
CA SER A 241 -19.24 9.17 6.89
C SER A 241 -19.98 10.27 7.66
N GLU A 242 -19.26 11.24 8.23
CA GLU A 242 -19.85 12.39 8.94
C GLU A 242 -20.61 13.35 8.00
N ALA A 243 -20.21 13.41 6.72
CA ALA A 243 -20.95 14.14 5.68
C ALA A 243 -22.16 13.35 5.13
N GLY A 244 -22.45 12.16 5.67
CA GLY A 244 -23.58 11.30 5.24
C GLY A 244 -23.28 10.41 4.03
N GLY A 245 -22.01 10.25 3.65
CA GLY A 245 -21.59 9.36 2.57
C GLY A 245 -21.57 7.88 2.98
N LYS A 246 -21.73 6.99 2.00
CA LYS A 246 -21.73 5.55 2.22
C LYS A 246 -20.33 5.03 2.49
N VAL A 247 -20.17 4.33 3.60
CA VAL A 247 -18.94 3.69 4.06
C VAL A 247 -19.25 2.29 4.54
N ASP A 248 -18.39 1.34 4.22
CA ASP A 248 -18.29 0.01 4.85
C ASP A 248 -16.94 -0.06 5.58
N ARG A 249 -16.06 -0.96 5.25
CA ARG A 249 -14.68 -0.98 5.75
C ARG A 249 -13.80 0.14 5.17
N GLY A 250 -14.23 0.73 4.05
CA GLY A 250 -13.66 1.90 3.38
C GLY A 250 -14.78 2.71 2.73
N ILE A 251 -14.46 3.85 2.13
CA ILE A 251 -15.39 4.68 1.37
C ILE A 251 -15.84 3.89 0.14
N ILE A 252 -17.16 3.79 -0.06
CA ILE A 252 -17.74 3.13 -1.23
C ILE A 252 -17.74 4.10 -2.41
N THR A 253 -17.11 3.66 -3.51
CA THR A 253 -17.09 4.39 -4.79
C THR A 253 -17.60 3.50 -5.91
N ASP A 254 -18.07 4.11 -6.99
CA ASP A 254 -18.24 3.44 -8.27
C ASP A 254 -16.90 3.31 -9.02
N ASP A 255 -16.93 2.78 -10.24
CA ASP A 255 -15.76 2.58 -11.09
C ASP A 255 -15.19 3.91 -11.67
N THR A 256 -15.93 5.01 -11.60
CA THR A 256 -15.46 6.37 -11.89
C THR A 256 -14.79 7.04 -10.69
N GLN A 257 -14.75 6.37 -9.54
CA GLN A 257 -14.28 6.82 -8.23
C GLN A 257 -15.21 7.88 -7.59
N LEU A 258 -16.46 8.02 -8.05
CA LEU A 258 -17.45 8.88 -7.43
C LEU A 258 -18.01 8.20 -6.18
N THR A 259 -18.15 8.96 -5.08
CA THR A 259 -18.79 8.51 -3.84
C THR A 259 -20.30 8.68 -3.92
N SER A 260 -21.02 8.29 -2.88
CA SER A 260 -22.45 8.59 -2.76
C SER A 260 -22.78 10.08 -2.50
N LEU A 261 -21.76 10.91 -2.21
CA LEU A 261 -21.92 12.35 -2.04
C LEU A 261 -21.76 13.06 -3.40
N PRO A 262 -22.62 14.01 -3.74
CA PRO A 262 -22.55 14.74 -5.00
C PRO A 262 -21.21 15.48 -5.16
N ASN A 263 -20.53 15.31 -6.29
CA ASN A 263 -19.27 15.96 -6.63
C ASN A 263 -18.07 15.59 -5.73
N VAL A 264 -18.20 14.55 -4.91
CA VAL A 264 -17.12 14.04 -4.02
C VAL A 264 -16.64 12.71 -4.54
N TYR A 265 -15.36 12.65 -4.88
CA TYR A 265 -14.63 11.46 -5.33
C TYR A 265 -13.73 10.95 -4.22
N ALA A 266 -13.36 9.66 -4.25
CA ALA A 266 -12.39 9.12 -3.32
C ALA A 266 -11.47 8.10 -3.99
N ALA A 267 -10.21 8.01 -3.54
CA ALA A 267 -9.23 7.04 -4.06
C ALA A 267 -8.15 6.69 -3.04
N GLY A 268 -7.53 5.54 -3.26
CA GLY A 268 -6.42 5.01 -2.46
C GLY A 268 -6.92 4.20 -1.26
N ASP A 269 -6.07 4.07 -0.25
CA ASP A 269 -6.25 3.17 0.90
C ASP A 269 -7.53 3.46 1.72
N CYS A 270 -8.17 4.61 1.51
CA CYS A 270 -9.44 4.94 2.17
C CYS A 270 -10.67 4.33 1.47
N THR A 271 -10.52 3.71 0.29
CA THR A 271 -11.63 3.22 -0.54
C THR A 271 -11.74 1.71 -0.57
N VAL A 272 -12.94 1.22 -0.91
CA VAL A 272 -13.19 -0.17 -1.32
C VAL A 272 -13.20 -0.22 -2.84
N SER A 273 -12.49 -1.20 -3.41
CA SER A 273 -12.39 -1.42 -4.86
C SER A 273 -12.79 -2.83 -5.23
N TYR A 274 -13.34 -2.99 -6.44
CA TYR A 274 -13.62 -4.31 -7.00
C TYR A 274 -12.32 -4.96 -7.48
N ASP A 275 -11.98 -6.11 -6.89
CA ASP A 275 -10.83 -6.95 -7.27
C ASP A 275 -11.26 -8.00 -8.30
N ILE A 276 -10.84 -7.83 -9.55
CA ILE A 276 -11.20 -8.73 -10.65
C ILE A 276 -10.58 -10.13 -10.54
N SER A 277 -9.57 -10.31 -9.71
CA SER A 277 -8.94 -11.62 -9.53
C SER A 277 -9.76 -12.53 -8.61
N SER A 278 -10.48 -11.97 -7.65
CA SER A 278 -11.28 -12.69 -6.66
C SER A 278 -12.79 -12.45 -6.80
N ASP A 279 -13.21 -11.60 -7.75
CA ASP A 279 -14.60 -11.20 -7.97
C ASP A 279 -15.28 -10.66 -6.71
N SER A 280 -14.58 -9.80 -5.95
CA SER A 280 -15.05 -9.26 -4.68
C SER A 280 -14.56 -7.86 -4.39
N ASN A 281 -15.32 -7.13 -3.57
CA ASN A 281 -14.94 -5.81 -3.11
C ASN A 281 -13.95 -5.90 -1.94
N LYS A 282 -12.81 -5.21 -2.05
CA LYS A 282 -11.71 -5.20 -1.06
C LYS A 282 -11.07 -3.82 -0.91
N ILE A 283 -10.44 -3.62 0.22
CA ILE A 283 -9.48 -2.52 0.36
C ILE A 283 -8.17 -2.98 -0.30
N LEU A 284 -7.77 -2.30 -1.38
CA LEU A 284 -6.54 -2.55 -2.10
C LEU A 284 -5.52 -1.44 -1.76
N ALA A 285 -5.00 -1.48 -0.53
CA ALA A 285 -4.05 -0.49 0.01
C ALA A 285 -2.67 -0.63 -0.64
N LEU A 286 -2.56 -0.21 -1.90
CA LEU A 286 -1.39 -0.36 -2.75
C LEU A 286 -1.16 0.92 -3.56
N LEU A 287 0.07 1.42 -3.56
CA LEU A 287 0.41 2.67 -4.24
C LEU A 287 0.05 2.70 -5.74
N PRO A 288 0.29 1.64 -6.54
CA PRO A 288 -0.12 1.65 -7.94
C PRO A 288 -1.64 1.79 -8.11
N ASN A 289 -2.44 1.06 -7.32
CA ASN A 289 -3.90 1.17 -7.36
C ASN A 289 -4.36 2.57 -6.94
N ALA A 290 -3.80 3.10 -5.84
CA ALA A 290 -4.10 4.44 -5.37
C ALA A 290 -3.83 5.52 -6.44
N PHE A 291 -2.70 5.40 -7.14
CA PHE A 291 -2.36 6.33 -8.22
C PHE A 291 -3.34 6.24 -9.40
N MET A 292 -3.63 5.03 -9.88
CA MET A 292 -4.55 4.80 -11.01
C MET A 292 -5.98 5.23 -10.68
N GLN A 293 -6.46 4.92 -9.47
CA GLN A 293 -7.75 5.42 -8.99
C GLN A 293 -7.80 6.95 -8.96
N GLY A 294 -6.73 7.59 -8.45
CA GLY A 294 -6.61 9.05 -8.42
C GLY A 294 -6.63 9.65 -9.84
N GLU A 295 -5.93 9.05 -10.79
CA GLU A 295 -5.91 9.50 -12.18
C GLU A 295 -7.30 9.42 -12.82
N VAL A 296 -8.00 8.28 -12.64
CA VAL A 296 -9.38 8.10 -13.12
C VAL A 296 -10.31 9.12 -12.46
N ALA A 297 -10.24 9.29 -11.14
CA ALA A 297 -11.01 10.31 -10.45
C ALA A 297 -10.75 11.71 -11.00
N GLY A 298 -9.48 12.06 -11.21
CA GLY A 298 -9.10 13.37 -11.74
C GLY A 298 -9.66 13.65 -13.13
N LYS A 299 -9.65 12.68 -14.05
CA LYS A 299 -10.25 12.77 -15.37
C LYS A 299 -11.76 12.99 -15.29
N ASN A 300 -12.45 12.22 -14.42
CA ASN A 300 -13.89 12.36 -14.20
C ASN A 300 -14.27 13.72 -13.57
N MET A 301 -13.50 14.18 -12.58
CA MET A 301 -13.68 15.51 -11.99
C MET A 301 -13.57 16.63 -13.05
N ALA A 302 -12.67 16.46 -14.01
CA ALA A 302 -12.45 17.40 -15.10
C ALA A 302 -13.50 17.29 -16.20
N GLY A 303 -14.28 16.20 -16.28
CA GLY A 303 -15.38 16.00 -17.20
C GLY A 303 -15.12 15.00 -18.31
N GLN A 304 -14.03 14.22 -18.23
CA GLN A 304 -13.75 13.10 -19.13
C GLN A 304 -14.15 11.79 -18.45
N GLU A 305 -15.19 11.14 -18.94
CA GLU A 305 -15.65 9.85 -18.43
C GLU A 305 -14.56 8.79 -18.59
N THR A 306 -14.20 8.15 -17.49
CA THR A 306 -13.13 7.15 -17.41
C THR A 306 -13.43 6.17 -16.27
N HIS A 307 -13.14 4.87 -16.46
CA HIS A 307 -13.46 3.80 -15.53
C HIS A 307 -12.20 3.06 -15.05
N TYR A 308 -12.20 2.61 -13.80
CA TYR A 308 -11.14 1.77 -13.24
C TYR A 308 -11.69 0.36 -12.99
N LEU A 309 -11.51 -0.54 -13.97
CA LEU A 309 -12.17 -1.85 -14.00
C LEU A 309 -11.23 -3.04 -13.72
N ASN A 310 -9.93 -2.83 -13.59
CA ASN A 310 -8.93 -3.90 -13.53
C ASN A 310 -8.03 -3.82 -12.29
N ALA A 311 -8.61 -3.46 -11.16
CA ALA A 311 -7.90 -3.47 -9.88
C ALA A 311 -7.60 -4.92 -9.44
N ILE A 312 -6.37 -5.15 -9.00
CA ILE A 312 -5.92 -6.40 -8.38
C ILE A 312 -4.95 -6.10 -7.24
N PRO A 313 -4.87 -6.94 -6.20
CA PRO A 313 -3.78 -6.86 -5.25
C PRO A 313 -2.45 -7.17 -5.96
N MET A 314 -1.43 -6.34 -5.71
CA MET A 314 -0.08 -6.52 -6.28
C MET A 314 0.97 -6.12 -5.25
N ASN A 315 2.00 -6.93 -5.06
CA ASN A 315 3.14 -6.60 -4.21
C ASN A 315 4.44 -6.86 -4.97
N ALA A 316 5.35 -5.89 -4.93
CA ALA A 316 6.74 -6.05 -5.37
C ALA A 316 7.62 -5.59 -4.21
N ILE A 317 8.15 -6.54 -3.47
CA ILE A 317 8.87 -6.32 -2.22
C ILE A 317 10.14 -7.17 -2.19
N GLY A 318 11.07 -6.83 -1.30
CA GLY A 318 12.24 -7.65 -1.05
C GLY A 318 12.75 -7.40 0.35
N PHE A 319 13.38 -8.43 0.91
CA PHE A 319 14.01 -8.38 2.23
C PHE A 319 15.43 -8.94 2.11
N TYR A 320 16.42 -8.14 2.52
CA TYR A 320 17.84 -8.53 2.48
C TYR A 320 18.28 -9.10 1.13
N GLY A 321 17.76 -8.53 0.02
CA GLY A 321 18.08 -8.94 -1.34
C GLY A 321 17.27 -10.10 -1.92
N LEU A 322 16.43 -10.79 -1.13
CA LEU A 322 15.48 -11.77 -1.65
C LEU A 322 14.20 -11.06 -2.07
N HIS A 323 13.92 -11.06 -3.38
CA HIS A 323 12.78 -10.36 -3.96
C HIS A 323 11.55 -11.26 -4.09
N ILE A 324 10.38 -10.66 -3.92
CA ILE A 324 9.06 -11.28 -4.12
C ILE A 324 8.24 -10.36 -5.02
N ILE A 325 7.55 -10.94 -6.00
CA ILE A 325 6.43 -10.31 -6.70
C ILE A 325 5.23 -11.23 -6.60
N SER A 326 4.12 -10.70 -6.16
CA SER A 326 2.86 -11.42 -6.06
C SER A 326 1.70 -10.58 -6.58
N ALA A 327 0.70 -11.20 -7.18
CA ALA A 327 -0.52 -10.53 -7.59
C ALA A 327 -1.71 -11.47 -7.62
N GLY A 328 -2.91 -10.89 -7.48
CA GLY A 328 -4.17 -11.56 -7.66
C GLY A 328 -4.63 -12.42 -6.47
N SER A 329 -5.52 -13.36 -6.74
CA SER A 329 -6.14 -14.27 -5.78
C SER A 329 -5.38 -15.60 -5.71
N TYR A 330 -5.35 -16.21 -4.53
CA TYR A 330 -4.75 -17.55 -4.34
C TYR A 330 -5.80 -18.66 -4.19
N ASP A 331 -7.03 -18.39 -4.60
CA ASP A 331 -8.12 -19.35 -4.62
C ASP A 331 -8.26 -19.98 -6.02
N GLY A 332 -7.99 -21.30 -6.13
CA GLY A 332 -8.03 -22.05 -7.38
C GLY A 332 -7.05 -23.23 -7.42
N GLU A 333 -6.87 -23.81 -8.60
CA GLU A 333 -5.88 -24.85 -8.86
C GLU A 333 -4.47 -24.28 -8.85
N GLU A 334 -3.53 -24.95 -8.20
CA GLU A 334 -2.18 -24.48 -7.98
C GLU A 334 -1.15 -25.22 -8.84
N PHE A 335 -0.27 -24.47 -9.46
CA PHE A 335 0.99 -24.98 -9.98
C PHE A 335 2.14 -24.41 -9.13
N VAL A 336 3.00 -25.28 -8.57
CA VAL A 336 4.06 -24.87 -7.67
C VAL A 336 5.39 -25.46 -8.10
N GLN A 337 6.41 -24.62 -8.18
CA GLN A 337 7.83 -25.01 -8.32
C GLN A 337 8.62 -24.35 -7.18
N SER A 338 9.56 -25.09 -6.57
CA SER A 338 10.34 -24.55 -5.47
C SER A 338 11.71 -25.23 -5.41
N GLU A 339 12.78 -24.43 -5.42
CA GLU A 339 14.17 -24.88 -5.32
C GLU A 339 14.97 -23.83 -4.52
N GLY A 340 15.51 -24.23 -3.37
CA GLY A 340 16.20 -23.32 -2.46
C GLY A 340 15.34 -22.13 -2.06
N THR A 341 15.78 -20.92 -2.38
CA THR A 341 15.04 -19.68 -2.17
C THR A 341 14.20 -19.26 -3.37
N THR A 342 14.24 -20.00 -4.47
CA THR A 342 13.39 -19.75 -5.64
C THR A 342 12.05 -20.44 -5.44
N PHE A 343 10.98 -19.69 -5.57
CA PHE A 343 9.61 -20.19 -5.44
C PHE A 343 8.71 -19.56 -6.50
N LYS A 344 7.93 -20.40 -7.17
CA LYS A 344 6.89 -19.99 -8.13
C LYS A 344 5.62 -20.71 -7.81
N LYS A 345 4.53 -19.94 -7.66
CA LYS A 345 3.17 -20.42 -7.56
C LYS A 345 2.33 -19.69 -8.59
N LEU A 346 1.57 -20.43 -9.38
CA LEU A 346 0.53 -19.91 -10.29
C LEU A 346 -0.80 -20.49 -9.85
N VAL A 347 -1.85 -19.66 -9.86
CA VAL A 347 -3.20 -20.07 -9.42
C VAL A 347 -4.18 -19.87 -10.57
N PHE A 348 -4.87 -20.94 -10.93
CA PHE A 348 -5.78 -20.98 -12.05
C PHE A 348 -7.21 -21.23 -11.57
N ARG A 349 -8.18 -20.51 -12.14
CA ARG A 349 -9.61 -20.70 -11.90
C ARG A 349 -10.39 -20.19 -13.11
N ASP A 350 -11.46 -20.90 -13.50
CA ASP A 350 -12.36 -20.56 -14.61
C ASP A 350 -11.62 -20.33 -15.94
N GLY A 351 -10.63 -21.18 -16.24
CA GLY A 351 -9.82 -21.09 -17.46
C GLY A 351 -8.94 -19.84 -17.55
N LYS A 352 -8.64 -19.19 -16.43
CA LYS A 352 -7.81 -17.99 -16.35
C LYS A 352 -6.75 -18.06 -15.27
N LEU A 353 -5.64 -17.31 -15.43
CA LEU A 353 -4.72 -17.07 -14.34
C LEU A 353 -5.35 -16.04 -13.38
N LYS A 354 -5.51 -16.42 -12.12
CA LYS A 354 -6.12 -15.58 -11.07
C LYS A 354 -5.10 -14.99 -10.12
N GLY A 355 -3.95 -15.64 -9.92
CA GLY A 355 -2.92 -15.13 -9.05
C GLY A 355 -1.57 -15.82 -9.24
N TYR A 356 -0.53 -15.21 -8.69
CA TYR A 356 0.81 -15.80 -8.65
C TYR A 356 1.65 -15.28 -7.49
N ILE A 357 2.65 -16.08 -7.09
CA ILE A 357 3.75 -15.70 -6.21
C ILE A 357 5.05 -16.08 -6.91
N LEU A 358 5.96 -15.13 -7.08
CA LEU A 358 7.33 -15.36 -7.52
C LEU A 358 8.28 -14.89 -6.42
N MET A 359 9.28 -15.70 -6.08
CA MET A 359 10.35 -15.37 -5.13
C MET A 359 11.70 -15.79 -5.70
N GLY A 360 12.74 -14.98 -5.48
CA GLY A 360 14.08 -15.22 -6.05
C GLY A 360 14.11 -14.83 -7.52
N ASP A 361 13.71 -15.71 -8.43
CA ASP A 361 13.53 -15.35 -9.84
C ASP A 361 12.15 -14.69 -10.05
N VAL A 362 12.15 -13.38 -10.10
CA VAL A 362 10.95 -12.55 -10.31
C VAL A 362 10.86 -12.01 -11.75
N ALA A 363 11.71 -12.50 -12.65
CA ALA A 363 11.73 -12.05 -14.03
C ALA A 363 10.38 -12.31 -14.71
N ARG A 364 9.95 -11.34 -15.55
CA ARG A 364 8.73 -11.44 -16.36
C ARG A 364 7.41 -11.49 -15.58
N ALA A 365 7.40 -11.12 -14.29
CA ALA A 365 6.18 -10.96 -13.49
C ALA A 365 5.10 -10.12 -14.17
N GLY A 366 5.50 -9.11 -14.95
CA GLY A 366 4.57 -8.27 -15.73
C GLY A 366 3.71 -9.03 -16.73
N ILE A 367 4.20 -10.17 -17.28
CA ILE A 367 3.42 -11.00 -18.20
C ILE A 367 2.27 -11.68 -17.43
N TYR A 368 2.56 -12.27 -16.26
CA TYR A 368 1.52 -12.86 -15.41
C TYR A 368 0.50 -11.80 -14.95
N THR A 369 0.99 -10.61 -14.56
CA THR A 369 0.10 -9.49 -14.17
C THR A 369 -0.83 -9.08 -15.33
N SER A 370 -0.31 -9.00 -16.57
CA SER A 370 -1.10 -8.69 -17.75
C SER A 370 -2.18 -9.75 -18.01
N LEU A 371 -1.85 -11.05 -17.88
CA LEU A 371 -2.84 -12.14 -18.03
C LEU A 371 -4.01 -11.99 -17.06
N ILE A 372 -3.72 -11.64 -15.80
CA ILE A 372 -4.77 -11.43 -14.78
C ILE A 372 -5.59 -10.18 -15.10
N LYS A 373 -4.95 -9.05 -15.37
CA LYS A 373 -5.63 -7.76 -15.62
C LYS A 373 -6.48 -7.77 -16.88
N GLU A 374 -6.02 -8.45 -17.91
CA GLU A 374 -6.72 -8.55 -19.20
C GLU A 374 -7.67 -9.76 -19.23
N GLN A 375 -7.77 -10.54 -18.16
CA GLN A 375 -8.64 -11.72 -18.07
C GLN A 375 -8.46 -12.71 -19.23
N ILE A 376 -7.21 -12.95 -19.65
CA ILE A 376 -6.88 -13.73 -20.86
C ILE A 376 -7.25 -15.20 -20.65
N PRO A 377 -8.05 -15.82 -21.56
CA PRO A 377 -8.34 -17.24 -21.51
C PRO A 377 -7.08 -18.08 -21.74
N LEU A 378 -6.89 -19.13 -20.93
CA LEU A 378 -5.67 -19.97 -20.95
C LEU A 378 -5.60 -20.90 -22.17
N ASP A 379 -6.72 -21.22 -22.81
CA ASP A 379 -6.78 -21.95 -24.08
C ASP A 379 -6.16 -21.17 -25.26
N THR A 380 -5.92 -19.88 -25.08
CA THR A 380 -5.26 -19.00 -26.08
C THR A 380 -3.75 -18.86 -25.88
N VAL A 381 -3.18 -19.52 -24.86
CA VAL A 381 -1.76 -19.43 -24.51
C VAL A 381 -1.12 -20.83 -24.42
N ASP A 382 0.20 -20.90 -24.71
CA ASP A 382 0.97 -22.10 -24.48
C ASP A 382 1.26 -22.26 -22.98
N MET A 383 0.61 -23.26 -22.36
CA MET A 383 0.67 -23.51 -20.91
C MET A 383 2.03 -23.98 -20.44
N GLU A 384 2.81 -24.71 -21.26
CA GLU A 384 4.14 -25.17 -20.86
C GLU A 384 5.11 -23.99 -20.79
N VAL A 385 5.06 -23.11 -21.80
CA VAL A 385 5.85 -21.86 -21.81
C VAL A 385 5.41 -20.93 -20.65
N LEU A 386 4.10 -20.88 -20.34
CA LEU A 386 3.59 -20.09 -19.24
C LEU A 386 4.13 -20.57 -17.88
N LYS A 387 4.11 -21.88 -17.65
CA LYS A 387 4.56 -22.49 -16.39
C LYS A 387 6.08 -22.41 -16.24
N GLU A 388 6.83 -22.68 -17.29
CA GLU A 388 8.30 -22.69 -17.26
C GLU A 388 8.87 -21.28 -17.19
N LYS A 389 8.72 -20.50 -18.26
CA LYS A 389 9.25 -19.13 -18.37
C LYS A 389 8.42 -18.30 -19.35
N PRO A 390 7.46 -17.53 -18.87
CA PRO A 390 6.53 -16.83 -19.75
C PRO A 390 7.26 -15.86 -20.68
N GLN A 391 6.85 -15.85 -21.94
CA GLN A 391 7.38 -14.97 -22.98
C GLN A 391 6.33 -14.71 -24.04
N MET A 392 6.56 -13.73 -24.92
CA MET A 392 5.60 -13.35 -25.94
C MET A 392 5.22 -14.49 -26.88
N LEU A 393 6.09 -15.49 -27.06
CA LEU A 393 5.82 -16.68 -27.88
C LEU A 393 4.65 -17.53 -27.37
N MET A 394 4.29 -17.45 -26.08
CA MET A 394 3.15 -18.18 -25.54
C MET A 394 1.81 -17.71 -26.12
N PHE A 395 1.72 -16.48 -26.65
CA PHE A 395 0.53 -15.95 -27.28
C PHE A 395 0.45 -16.32 -28.77
N GLY A 396 -0.75 -16.58 -29.28
CA GLY A 396 -1.00 -16.73 -30.71
C GLY A 396 -0.53 -15.50 -31.53
N LYS A 397 -0.25 -15.71 -32.81
CA LYS A 397 0.35 -14.68 -33.70
C LYS A 397 -0.44 -13.35 -33.70
N ALA A 398 -1.75 -13.40 -33.78
CA ALA A 398 -2.60 -12.19 -33.82
C ALA A 398 -2.41 -11.35 -32.57
N ARG A 399 -2.47 -11.97 -31.38
CA ARG A 399 -2.32 -11.26 -30.10
C ARG A 399 -0.90 -10.75 -29.85
N ARG A 400 0.12 -11.44 -30.39
CA ARG A 400 1.49 -10.92 -30.34
C ARG A 400 1.64 -9.61 -31.12
N VAL A 401 1.02 -9.53 -32.30
CA VAL A 401 1.03 -8.32 -33.12
C VAL A 401 0.35 -7.17 -32.40
N GLU A 402 -0.83 -7.42 -31.83
CA GLU A 402 -1.59 -6.44 -31.03
C GLU A 402 -0.75 -5.89 -29.85
N LYS A 403 -0.18 -6.77 -29.05
CA LYS A 403 0.65 -6.37 -27.89
C LYS A 403 1.93 -5.61 -28.30
N LEU A 404 2.56 -5.99 -29.40
CA LEU A 404 3.77 -5.32 -29.90
C LEU A 404 3.48 -3.97 -30.56
N ALA A 405 2.30 -3.82 -31.17
CA ALA A 405 1.86 -2.56 -31.74
C ALA A 405 1.42 -1.51 -30.71
N GLY A 406 1.36 -1.88 -29.41
CA GLY A 406 0.89 -0.99 -28.37
C GLY A 406 -0.60 -0.66 -28.44
N ILE A 407 -1.36 -1.37 -29.26
CA ILE A 407 -2.80 -1.21 -29.37
C ILE A 407 -3.42 -1.85 -28.13
N ARG A 408 -3.94 -1.03 -27.23
CA ARG A 408 -4.78 -1.49 -26.13
C ARG A 408 -6.19 -1.63 -26.67
N GLY A 409 -6.73 -2.84 -26.64
CA GLY A 409 -8.13 -3.11 -26.92
C GLY A 409 -9.03 -2.55 -25.81
#